data_8e7ee44a5844c6f8cadd3c5895d7c0db
#
_entry.id   8e7ee44a5844c6f8cadd3c5895d7c0db
#
_cell.length_a   1.000
_cell.length_b   1.000
_cell.length_c   1.000
_cell.angle_alpha   90.00
_cell.angle_beta   90.00
_cell.angle_gamma   90.00
#
_symmetry.space_group_name_H-M   'P 1'
#
loop_
_entity.id
_entity.type
_entity.pdbx_description
1 polymer ?
#
loop_
_entity_poly.entity_id
_entity_poly.type
_entity_poly.pdbx_seq_one_letter_code
_entity_poly.pdbx_strand_id
1 'polypeptide(L)'
;MRANIAIVGSTGNAGRKTIEVLERRKFPVNILYLLASKKSVGKFIKFRNKNIEVRSLEDFDFRKVDITFFCAGSKLAKTWAPKIAKDSIVIEYSSYFRTSKNIPLIVPEVNEHAIKDYKKTNIIANPNCSTAQLVVALKPLHDKFKI
;
A
#
# COMPACT_ATOMS: atom_id res chain seq x y z
N MET A 1 7.75 0.33 -17.80
CA MET A 1 8.63 0.50 -16.62
C MET A 1 8.29 -0.58 -15.61
N ARG A 2 9.26 -1.18 -14.90
CA ARG A 2 9.02 -2.15 -13.82
C ARG A 2 9.43 -1.49 -12.50
N ALA A 3 8.69 -1.74 -11.42
CA ALA A 3 8.93 -1.14 -10.12
C ALA A 3 9.44 -2.16 -9.09
N ASN A 4 10.33 -1.72 -8.20
CA ASN A 4 10.68 -2.45 -6.99
C ASN A 4 9.62 -2.18 -5.93
N ILE A 5 9.02 -3.21 -5.39
CA ILE A 5 7.88 -3.11 -4.48
C ILE A 5 8.23 -3.74 -3.14
N ALA A 6 7.88 -3.05 -2.05
CA ALA A 6 7.87 -3.63 -0.71
C ALA A 6 6.43 -3.79 -0.21
N ILE A 7 6.16 -4.87 0.54
CA ILE A 7 4.90 -5.09 1.25
C ILE A 7 5.21 -5.26 2.72
N VAL A 8 4.89 -4.23 3.52
CA VAL A 8 5.02 -4.26 4.98
C VAL A 8 3.76 -4.88 5.58
N GLY A 9 3.93 -5.88 6.43
CA GLY A 9 2.83 -6.72 6.92
C GLY A 9 2.42 -7.82 5.94
N SER A 10 3.37 -8.31 5.15
CA SER A 10 3.19 -9.30 4.08
C SER A 10 2.55 -10.61 4.51
N THR A 11 2.66 -10.99 5.79
CA THR A 11 2.08 -12.23 6.34
C THR A 11 0.63 -12.08 6.81
N GLY A 12 0.14 -10.83 6.94
CA GLY A 12 -1.25 -10.53 7.30
C GLY A 12 -2.22 -10.65 6.11
N ASN A 13 -3.53 -10.62 6.39
CA ASN A 13 -4.57 -10.79 5.37
C ASN A 13 -4.47 -9.76 4.23
N ALA A 14 -4.33 -8.47 4.57
CA ALA A 14 -4.22 -7.41 3.57
C ALA A 14 -2.93 -7.54 2.73
N GLY A 15 -1.78 -7.85 3.38
CA GLY A 15 -0.53 -8.05 2.68
C GLY A 15 -0.57 -9.24 1.72
N ARG A 16 -1.11 -10.37 2.16
CA ARG A 16 -1.29 -11.56 1.30
C ARG A 16 -2.21 -11.28 0.11
N LYS A 17 -3.30 -10.55 0.36
CA LYS A 17 -4.22 -10.16 -0.72
C LYS A 17 -3.59 -9.19 -1.70
N THR A 18 -2.75 -8.28 -1.24
CA THR A 18 -1.98 -7.39 -2.11
C THR A 18 -1.03 -8.18 -3.03
N ILE A 19 -0.32 -9.18 -2.49
CA ILE A 19 0.56 -10.08 -3.27
C ILE A 19 -0.25 -10.81 -4.36
N GLU A 20 -1.37 -11.41 -3.98
CA GLU A 20 -2.27 -12.12 -4.91
C GLU A 20 -2.76 -11.19 -6.04
N VAL A 21 -3.18 -9.97 -5.70
CA VAL A 21 -3.69 -9.00 -6.69
C VAL A 21 -2.58 -8.54 -7.63
N LEU A 22 -1.38 -8.26 -7.14
CA LEU A 22 -0.23 -7.91 -7.98
C LEU A 22 0.10 -9.03 -8.98
N GLU A 23 0.03 -10.30 -8.55
CA GLU A 23 0.25 -11.46 -9.41
C GLU A 23 -0.87 -11.61 -10.43
N ARG A 24 -2.12 -11.64 -10.00
CA ARG A 24 -3.30 -11.82 -10.85
C ARG A 24 -3.42 -10.73 -11.91
N ARG A 25 -3.10 -9.48 -11.56
CA ARG A 25 -3.12 -8.34 -12.49
C ARG A 25 -1.85 -8.22 -13.34
N LYS A 26 -0.91 -9.15 -13.19
CA LYS A 26 0.39 -9.13 -13.90
C LYS A 26 1.10 -7.78 -13.76
N PHE A 27 0.95 -7.14 -12.58
CA PHE A 27 1.57 -5.84 -12.33
C PHE A 27 3.08 -5.91 -12.63
N PRO A 28 3.69 -4.90 -13.25
CA PRO A 28 5.09 -4.96 -13.71
C PRO A 28 6.08 -4.80 -12.54
N VAL A 29 6.10 -5.79 -11.65
CA VAL A 29 7.05 -5.87 -10.54
C VAL A 29 8.42 -6.30 -11.07
N ASN A 30 9.47 -5.54 -10.71
CA ASN A 30 10.87 -5.92 -10.91
C ASN A 30 11.33 -6.83 -9.76
N ILE A 31 11.41 -6.28 -8.56
CA ILE A 31 11.74 -7.02 -7.33
C ILE A 31 10.61 -6.83 -6.32
N LEU A 32 10.21 -7.93 -5.66
CA LEU A 32 9.25 -7.90 -4.56
C LEU A 32 9.97 -8.19 -3.25
N TYR A 33 9.84 -7.28 -2.29
CA TYR A 33 10.32 -7.42 -0.92
C TYR A 33 9.15 -7.66 0.01
N LEU A 34 9.21 -8.70 0.81
CA LEU A 34 8.19 -9.05 1.79
C LEU A 34 8.72 -8.76 3.19
N LEU A 35 8.06 -7.84 3.88
CA LEU A 35 8.51 -7.35 5.17
C LEU A 35 7.47 -7.61 6.26
N ALA A 36 7.94 -8.03 7.43
CA ALA A 36 7.09 -8.25 8.60
C ALA A 36 7.87 -8.06 9.90
N SER A 37 7.22 -8.31 11.04
CA SER A 37 7.88 -8.34 12.35
C SER A 37 8.86 -9.51 12.45
N LYS A 38 9.80 -9.44 13.37
CA LYS A 38 10.81 -10.48 13.64
C LYS A 38 10.22 -11.89 13.80
N LYS A 39 9.00 -12.01 14.35
CA LYS A 39 8.28 -13.30 14.49
C LYS A 39 7.95 -14.01 13.17
N SER A 40 7.98 -13.29 12.06
CA SER A 40 7.64 -13.82 10.74
C SER A 40 8.82 -13.91 9.79
N VAL A 41 10.01 -13.48 10.21
CA VAL A 41 11.24 -13.58 9.42
C VAL A 41 11.56 -15.04 9.13
N GLY A 42 12.07 -15.31 7.92
CA GLY A 42 12.40 -16.66 7.45
C GLY A 42 11.20 -17.45 6.90
N LYS A 43 9.96 -16.93 7.00
CA LYS A 43 8.83 -17.53 6.29
C LYS A 43 8.94 -17.24 4.80
N PHE A 44 8.37 -18.11 3.98
CA PHE A 44 8.33 -17.94 2.53
C PHE A 44 6.90 -17.72 2.05
N ILE A 45 6.73 -16.83 1.10
CA ILE A 45 5.46 -16.60 0.39
C ILE A 45 5.72 -16.71 -1.11
N LYS A 46 4.87 -17.48 -1.80
CA LYS A 46 4.98 -17.69 -3.24
C LYS A 46 4.49 -16.45 -3.99
N PHE A 47 5.25 -16.04 -5.01
CA PHE A 47 4.88 -15.03 -5.99
C PHE A 47 5.47 -15.39 -7.35
N ARG A 48 4.65 -15.51 -8.40
CA ARG A 48 5.10 -15.87 -9.76
C ARG A 48 6.03 -17.10 -9.80
N ASN A 49 5.62 -18.18 -9.16
CA ASN A 49 6.39 -19.42 -9.06
C ASN A 49 7.73 -19.34 -8.31
N LYS A 50 8.02 -18.23 -7.63
CA LYS A 50 9.20 -18.07 -6.76
C LYS A 50 8.77 -17.99 -5.30
N ASN A 51 9.51 -18.65 -4.43
CA ASN A 51 9.36 -18.48 -2.98
C ASN A 51 10.18 -17.27 -2.55
N ILE A 52 9.53 -16.24 -2.00
CA ILE A 52 10.18 -15.01 -1.54
C ILE A 52 10.22 -15.06 -0.01
N GLU A 53 11.40 -14.87 0.54
CA GLU A 53 11.61 -14.84 1.98
C GLU A 53 11.07 -13.56 2.60
N VAL A 54 10.40 -13.70 3.73
CA VAL A 54 9.95 -12.58 4.56
C VAL A 54 11.12 -12.09 5.42
N ARG A 55 11.43 -10.79 5.31
CA ARG A 55 12.54 -10.14 6.03
C ARG A 55 12.02 -9.23 7.14
N SER A 56 12.93 -8.83 8.02
CA SER A 56 12.64 -7.86 9.08
C SER A 56 12.35 -6.48 8.49
N LEU A 57 11.28 -5.83 8.99
CA LEU A 57 10.99 -4.44 8.69
C LEU A 57 12.07 -3.50 9.25
N GLU A 58 12.62 -3.84 10.42
CA GLU A 58 13.52 -2.96 11.18
C GLU A 58 14.87 -2.77 10.49
N ASP A 59 15.36 -3.81 9.81
CA ASP A 59 16.70 -3.87 9.22
C ASP A 59 16.69 -3.63 7.71
N PHE A 60 15.55 -3.21 7.14
CA PHE A 60 15.39 -3.11 5.69
C PHE A 60 15.72 -1.71 5.15
N ASP A 61 16.49 -1.66 4.06
CA ASP A 61 16.86 -0.43 3.36
C ASP A 61 15.83 -0.09 2.26
N PHE A 62 15.01 0.93 2.50
CA PHE A 62 13.95 1.37 1.61
C PHE A 62 14.41 2.17 0.39
N ARG A 63 15.66 2.62 0.33
CA ARG A 63 16.24 3.28 -0.86
C ARG A 63 16.22 2.41 -2.11
N LYS A 64 16.01 1.09 -1.94
CA LYS A 64 15.90 0.09 -3.02
C LYS A 64 14.48 -0.06 -3.57
N VAL A 65 13.51 0.69 -3.04
CA VAL A 65 12.08 0.46 -3.27
C VAL A 65 11.42 1.70 -3.88
N ASP A 66 10.71 1.50 -4.96
CA ASP A 66 9.93 2.58 -5.59
C ASP A 66 8.58 2.78 -4.89
N ILE A 67 7.87 1.67 -4.56
CA ILE A 67 6.53 1.71 -3.97
C ILE A 67 6.46 0.74 -2.79
N THR A 68 5.97 1.23 -1.66
CA THR A 68 5.72 0.43 -0.45
C THR A 68 4.22 0.35 -0.16
N PHE A 69 3.66 -0.86 -0.16
CA PHE A 69 2.32 -1.12 0.38
C PHE A 69 2.43 -1.38 1.88
N PHE A 70 1.85 -0.48 2.69
CA PHE A 70 1.93 -0.57 4.14
C PHE A 70 0.65 -1.15 4.73
N CYS A 71 0.69 -2.45 5.07
CA CYS A 71 -0.45 -3.26 5.53
C CYS A 71 -0.35 -3.65 7.02
N ALA A 72 0.42 -2.93 7.84
CA ALA A 72 0.78 -3.38 9.19
C ALA A 72 0.03 -2.67 10.34
N GLY A 73 -1.05 -1.96 10.04
CA GLY A 73 -1.92 -1.30 11.03
C GLY A 73 -1.41 0.06 11.53
N SER A 74 -2.32 0.81 12.17
CA SER A 74 -2.17 2.25 12.48
C SER A 74 -1.00 2.56 13.40
N LYS A 75 -0.75 1.72 14.41
CA LYS A 75 0.34 1.95 15.37
C LYS A 75 1.71 1.94 14.69
N LEU A 76 1.94 1.00 13.80
CA LEU A 76 3.18 0.91 13.03
C LEU A 76 3.21 1.96 11.91
N ALA A 77 2.08 2.24 11.25
CA ALA A 77 1.99 3.25 10.22
C ALA A 77 2.42 4.63 10.71
N LYS A 78 1.96 5.05 11.89
CA LYS A 78 2.37 6.31 12.53
C LYS A 78 3.89 6.48 12.58
N THR A 79 4.60 5.41 12.92
CA THR A 79 6.06 5.46 13.14
C THR A 79 6.85 5.24 11.86
N TRP A 80 6.41 4.29 11.03
CA TRP A 80 7.20 3.81 9.90
C TRP A 80 6.87 4.49 8.57
N ALA A 81 5.60 4.80 8.29
CA ALA A 81 5.24 5.36 7.00
C ALA A 81 5.97 6.68 6.70
N PRO A 82 6.12 7.65 7.63
CA PRO A 82 6.88 8.85 7.37
C PRO A 82 8.39 8.62 7.17
N LYS A 83 8.94 7.56 7.79
CA LYS A 83 10.36 7.20 7.59
C LYS A 83 10.58 6.61 6.20
N ILE A 84 9.70 5.69 5.80
CA ILE A 84 9.73 5.02 4.49
C ILE A 84 9.49 6.03 3.36
N ALA A 85 8.60 7.00 3.59
CA ALA A 85 8.24 8.02 2.62
C ALA A 85 9.38 8.97 2.22
N LYS A 86 10.51 8.94 2.94
CA LYS A 86 11.73 9.66 2.54
C LYS A 86 12.39 9.04 1.29
N ASP A 87 12.20 7.74 1.10
CA ASP A 87 12.89 6.95 0.07
C ASP A 87 11.95 6.28 -0.93
N SER A 88 10.67 6.06 -0.56
CA SER A 88 9.70 5.26 -1.33
C SER A 88 8.32 5.90 -1.27
N ILE A 89 7.50 5.75 -2.30
CA ILE A 89 6.07 6.12 -2.25
C ILE A 89 5.33 5.11 -1.39
N VAL A 90 4.62 5.56 -0.36
CA VAL A 90 3.90 4.69 0.57
C VAL A 90 2.40 4.71 0.27
N ILE A 91 1.81 3.56 -0.02
CA ILE A 91 0.36 3.35 -0.07
C ILE A 91 -0.04 2.73 1.27
N GLU A 92 -0.70 3.52 2.12
CA GLU A 92 -0.95 3.19 3.51
C GLU A 92 -2.41 2.71 3.72
N TYR A 93 -2.59 1.53 4.31
CA TYR A 93 -3.88 0.83 4.39
C TYR A 93 -4.63 1.03 5.71
N SER A 94 -3.97 1.56 6.75
CA SER A 94 -4.63 1.76 8.03
C SER A 94 -5.51 3.02 8.05
N SER A 95 -6.16 3.26 9.18
CA SER A 95 -6.97 4.47 9.36
C SER A 95 -6.17 5.71 9.74
N TYR A 96 -4.87 5.57 10.04
CA TYR A 96 -4.12 6.63 10.71
C TYR A 96 -4.04 7.94 9.90
N PHE A 97 -3.81 7.83 8.59
CA PHE A 97 -3.62 9.02 7.74
C PHE A 97 -4.87 9.48 6.99
N ARG A 98 -6.01 8.78 7.11
CA ARG A 98 -7.23 9.07 6.33
C ARG A 98 -7.82 10.45 6.54
N THR A 99 -7.61 11.04 7.71
CA THR A 99 -8.09 12.38 8.07
C THR A 99 -7.01 13.46 7.99
N SER A 100 -5.83 13.11 7.50
CA SER A 100 -4.70 14.04 7.40
C SER A 100 -4.89 14.99 6.22
N LYS A 101 -4.88 16.30 6.47
CA LYS A 101 -5.11 17.34 5.43
C LYS A 101 -4.09 17.30 4.28
N ASN A 102 -2.86 16.87 4.55
CA ASN A 102 -1.75 16.89 3.60
C ASN A 102 -1.50 15.54 2.91
N ILE A 103 -2.28 14.51 3.23
CA ILE A 103 -2.13 13.17 2.66
C ILE A 103 -3.41 12.85 1.90
N PRO A 104 -3.33 12.61 0.58
CA PRO A 104 -4.52 12.32 -0.21
C PRO A 104 -5.10 10.96 0.15
N LEU A 105 -6.42 10.93 0.39
CA LEU A 105 -7.22 9.71 0.52
C LEU A 105 -7.77 9.36 -0.87
N ILE A 106 -7.30 8.28 -1.47
CA ILE A 106 -7.55 7.99 -2.89
C ILE A 106 -8.38 6.73 -3.10
N VAL A 107 -9.45 6.90 -3.87
CA VAL A 107 -10.15 5.84 -4.60
C VAL A 107 -10.03 6.18 -6.08
N PRO A 108 -9.20 5.48 -6.88
CA PRO A 108 -8.88 5.90 -8.25
C PRO A 108 -10.10 6.18 -9.12
N GLU A 109 -11.14 5.35 -9.04
CA GLU A 109 -12.37 5.48 -9.81
C GLU A 109 -13.24 6.68 -9.39
N VAL A 110 -12.92 7.33 -8.27
CA VAL A 110 -13.71 8.42 -7.71
C VAL A 110 -12.97 9.75 -7.78
N ASN A 111 -11.69 9.78 -7.40
CA ASN A 111 -10.94 11.01 -7.22
C ASN A 111 -9.45 10.89 -7.67
N GLU A 112 -9.19 10.22 -8.79
CA GLU A 112 -7.83 10.02 -9.33
C GLU A 112 -7.04 11.34 -9.47
N HIS A 113 -7.72 12.45 -9.78
CA HIS A 113 -7.11 13.77 -9.93
C HIS A 113 -6.38 14.25 -8.67
N ALA A 114 -6.81 13.80 -7.48
CA ALA A 114 -6.19 14.16 -6.21
C ALA A 114 -4.88 13.39 -5.93
N ILE A 115 -4.56 12.37 -6.74
CA ILE A 115 -3.35 11.55 -6.54
C ILE A 115 -2.06 12.40 -6.61
N LYS A 116 -2.05 13.46 -7.42
CA LYS A 116 -0.89 14.38 -7.56
C LYS A 116 -0.41 14.97 -6.24
N ASP A 117 -1.31 15.08 -5.25
CA ASP A 117 -1.00 15.63 -3.93
C ASP A 117 -0.09 14.73 -3.08
N TYR A 118 0.10 13.46 -3.47
CA TYR A 118 1.04 12.57 -2.77
C TYR A 118 2.47 13.13 -2.72
N LYS A 119 2.87 13.93 -3.71
CA LYS A 119 4.20 14.54 -3.82
C LYS A 119 4.58 15.40 -2.61
N LYS A 120 3.60 15.86 -1.83
CA LYS A 120 3.84 16.65 -0.60
C LYS A 120 4.46 15.80 0.51
N THR A 121 4.13 14.52 0.58
CA THR A 121 4.50 13.65 1.69
C THR A 121 5.04 12.28 1.27
N ASN A 122 4.95 11.93 -0.03
CA ASN A 122 5.15 10.59 -0.58
C ASN A 122 4.26 9.51 0.08
N ILE A 123 3.12 9.93 0.68
CA ILE A 123 2.16 9.00 1.29
C ILE A 123 0.81 9.17 0.59
N ILE A 124 0.16 8.04 0.28
CA ILE A 124 -1.21 7.95 -0.20
C ILE A 124 -1.98 7.12 0.82
N ALA A 125 -3.05 7.68 1.37
CA ALA A 125 -3.94 6.95 2.25
C ALA A 125 -4.95 6.14 1.43
N ASN A 126 -5.09 4.85 1.77
CA ASN A 126 -6.10 3.97 1.20
C ASN A 126 -7.35 4.00 2.09
N PRO A 127 -8.57 4.11 1.55
CA PRO A 127 -9.80 4.17 2.34
C PRO A 127 -10.10 2.85 3.04
N ASN A 128 -11.13 2.88 3.89
CA ASN A 128 -11.69 1.65 4.44
C ASN A 128 -12.27 0.79 3.29
N CYS A 129 -12.17 -0.54 3.42
CA CYS A 129 -12.59 -1.47 2.37
C CYS A 129 -14.08 -1.31 2.01
N SER A 130 -14.97 -1.15 3.00
CA SER A 130 -16.41 -0.92 2.75
C SER A 130 -16.65 0.44 2.09
N THR A 131 -15.94 1.49 2.53
CA THR A 131 -16.02 2.82 1.94
C THR A 131 -15.61 2.81 0.47
N ALA A 132 -14.48 2.15 0.13
CA ALA A 132 -14.01 2.08 -1.25
C ALA A 132 -15.07 1.44 -2.18
N GLN A 133 -15.66 0.33 -1.75
CA GLN A 133 -16.70 -0.36 -2.52
C GLN A 133 -17.96 0.52 -2.69
N LEU A 134 -18.40 1.15 -1.61
CA LEU A 134 -19.59 2.00 -1.61
C LEU A 134 -19.42 3.22 -2.53
N VAL A 135 -18.32 3.97 -2.41
CA VAL A 135 -18.14 5.20 -3.18
C VAL A 135 -17.93 4.93 -4.67
N VAL A 136 -17.34 3.79 -5.05
CA VAL A 136 -17.26 3.37 -6.46
C VAL A 136 -18.65 3.12 -7.04
N ALA A 137 -19.53 2.46 -6.28
CA ALA A 137 -20.91 2.23 -6.71
C ALA A 137 -21.74 3.51 -6.78
N LEU A 138 -21.53 4.44 -5.82
CA LEU A 138 -22.28 5.70 -5.75
C LEU A 138 -21.76 6.77 -6.72
N LYS A 139 -20.51 6.70 -7.16
CA LYS A 139 -19.89 7.74 -8.02
C LYS A 139 -20.72 8.09 -9.25
N PRO A 140 -21.17 7.16 -10.09
CA PRO A 140 -21.98 7.49 -11.26
C PRO A 140 -23.34 8.09 -10.90
N LEU A 141 -23.94 7.68 -9.78
CA LEU A 141 -25.18 8.27 -9.29
C LEU A 141 -24.96 9.71 -8.80
N HIS A 142 -23.89 9.94 -8.04
CA HIS A 142 -23.51 11.26 -7.60
C HIS A 142 -23.23 12.21 -8.77
N ASP A 143 -22.52 11.75 -9.80
CA ASP A 143 -22.19 12.56 -10.97
C ASP A 143 -23.46 13.03 -11.71
N LYS A 144 -24.47 12.16 -11.79
CA LYS A 144 -25.72 12.43 -12.47
C LYS A 144 -26.72 13.22 -11.61
N PHE A 145 -26.89 12.84 -10.36
CA PHE A 145 -28.00 13.32 -9.49
C PHE A 145 -27.55 14.18 -8.30
N LYS A 146 -26.24 14.30 -8.06
CA LYS A 146 -25.67 15.08 -6.94
C LYS A 146 -26.18 14.64 -5.55
N ILE A 147 -26.30 13.33 -5.35
CA ILE A 147 -26.68 12.71 -4.06
C ILE A 147 -25.56 12.87 -3.01
#